data_72e2128f602a777f516e69bddcf6d498
#
_entry.id   72e2128f602a777f516e69bddcf6d498
#
_cell.length_a   1.000
_cell.length_b   1.000
_cell.length_c   1.000
_cell.angle_alpha   90.00
_cell.angle_beta   90.00
_cell.angle_gamma   90.00
#
_symmetry.space_group_name_H-M   'P 1'
#
loop_
_entity.id
_entity.type
_entity.pdbx_description
1 polymer ?
#
loop_
_entity_poly.entity_id
_entity_poly.type
_entity_poly.pdbx_seq_one_letter_code
_entity_poly.pdbx_strand_id
1 'polypeptide(L)'
;MNIREGNGGGLEKNHYLCTEFQKDRFRFMKITSAKYIGSCPRQDMCPQTGLPEYAFIGRSNVGKSSLINALTERKSLALTSSTPGKTMCINHFLINDSWYIVDLPGYGYAQRGKKAMEKLKNMIERYVLDREQLTCLFVLIDIRHDPQAKDLEFLEFLGENGVPFGIIFTKADKLKPAQVKPFAEKYLNVLKEQWEELPPYFITSSANKLGREDVLNYIDSINASIQ
;
A
#
# COMPACT_ATOMS: atom_id res chain seq x y z
N MET A 1 26.04 -20.94 43.42
CA MET A 1 24.63 -20.55 43.29
C MET A 1 24.62 -19.47 42.22
N ASN A 2 24.42 -19.90 40.96
CA ASN A 2 24.61 -19.05 39.78
C ASN A 2 23.28 -18.36 39.40
N ILE A 3 23.31 -17.03 39.42
CA ILE A 3 22.23 -16.18 38.88
C ILE A 3 22.55 -15.98 37.40
N ARG A 4 21.66 -16.44 36.53
CA ARG A 4 21.73 -16.24 35.07
C ARG A 4 21.23 -14.83 34.74
N GLU A 5 22.10 -14.04 34.16
CA GLU A 5 21.75 -12.79 33.51
C GLU A 5 20.92 -13.08 32.23
N GLY A 6 19.75 -12.47 32.18
CA GLY A 6 18.89 -12.52 30.99
C GLY A 6 19.34 -11.45 29.98
N ASN A 7 19.71 -11.90 28.81
CA ASN A 7 20.07 -11.06 27.67
C ASN A 7 18.83 -10.31 27.13
N GLY A 8 18.71 -9.04 27.45
CA GLY A 8 17.81 -8.11 26.77
C GLY A 8 18.45 -7.56 25.48
N GLY A 9 18.24 -8.24 24.36
CA GLY A 9 18.84 -7.85 23.09
C GLY A 9 17.95 -8.13 21.87
N GLY A 10 16.65 -7.83 21.94
CA GLY A 10 15.73 -8.15 20.83
C GLY A 10 14.94 -6.98 20.24
N LEU A 11 14.93 -5.82 20.87
CA LEU A 11 14.02 -4.73 20.50
C LEU A 11 14.63 -3.60 19.65
N GLU A 12 15.95 -3.56 19.49
CA GLU A 12 16.60 -2.50 18.70
C GLU A 12 16.78 -2.80 17.21
N LYS A 13 16.71 -4.07 16.78
CA LYS A 13 16.99 -4.44 15.39
C LYS A 13 15.90 -4.07 14.38
N ASN A 14 14.62 -4.03 14.78
CA ASN A 14 13.53 -3.75 13.81
C ASN A 14 13.29 -2.27 13.53
N HIS A 15 13.75 -1.38 14.40
CA HIS A 15 13.70 0.07 14.13
C HIS A 15 14.75 0.50 13.08
N TYR A 16 15.78 -0.31 12.88
CA TYR A 16 16.88 -0.07 11.94
C TYR A 16 16.59 -0.56 10.50
N LEU A 17 15.65 -1.49 10.28
CA LEU A 17 15.34 -1.96 8.93
C LEU A 17 14.77 -0.86 8.02
N CYS A 18 14.10 0.14 8.59
CA CYS A 18 13.69 1.33 7.83
C CYS A 18 14.86 2.33 7.60
N THR A 19 15.96 2.23 8.37
CA THR A 19 17.10 3.16 8.31
C THR A 19 18.39 2.52 7.77
N GLU A 20 18.59 1.19 7.88
CA GLU A 20 19.78 0.51 7.36
C GLU A 20 19.74 0.21 5.85
N PHE A 21 18.56 0.18 5.24
CA PHE A 21 18.46 0.18 3.76
C PHE A 21 19.05 1.44 3.11
N GLN A 22 19.53 2.40 3.89
CA GLN A 22 20.01 3.71 3.41
C GLN A 22 21.50 3.79 3.07
N LYS A 23 22.33 2.76 3.15
CA LYS A 23 23.79 2.99 3.04
C LYS A 23 24.54 2.35 1.89
N ASP A 24 23.99 1.39 1.13
CA ASP A 24 24.78 0.81 0.03
C ASP A 24 24.02 0.74 -1.29
N ARG A 25 24.43 1.58 -2.25
CA ARG A 25 24.04 1.64 -3.67
C ARG A 25 22.56 1.95 -3.95
N PHE A 26 22.11 3.16 -3.65
CA PHE A 26 20.84 3.68 -4.16
C PHE A 26 20.89 3.83 -5.69
N ARG A 27 20.45 2.80 -6.38
CA ARG A 27 19.93 2.92 -7.72
C ARG A 27 18.46 3.32 -7.57
N PHE A 28 18.16 4.63 -7.54
CA PHE A 28 16.78 5.10 -7.48
C PHE A 28 16.00 4.53 -8.66
N MET A 29 14.93 3.78 -8.39
CA MET A 29 14.03 3.33 -9.45
C MET A 29 13.49 4.54 -10.20
N LYS A 30 13.91 4.71 -11.45
CA LYS A 30 13.38 5.77 -12.33
C LYS A 30 12.22 5.22 -13.13
N ILE A 31 11.06 5.85 -13.02
CA ILE A 31 9.93 5.54 -13.90
C ILE A 31 10.10 6.32 -15.21
N THR A 32 10.43 5.61 -16.28
CA THR A 32 10.62 6.17 -17.63
C THR A 32 9.35 6.09 -18.45
N SER A 33 8.57 5.01 -18.28
CA SER A 33 7.28 4.83 -18.95
C SER A 33 6.19 4.40 -17.95
N ALA A 34 4.98 4.89 -18.18
CA ALA A 34 3.78 4.45 -17.46
C ALA A 34 2.59 4.53 -18.43
N LYS A 35 1.97 3.38 -18.70
CA LYS A 35 0.90 3.23 -19.69
C LYS A 35 -0.34 2.64 -19.04
N TYR A 36 -1.49 3.25 -19.21
CA TYR A 36 -2.77 2.62 -18.86
C TYR A 36 -3.06 1.47 -19.82
N ILE A 37 -3.31 0.30 -19.30
CA ILE A 37 -3.55 -0.92 -20.08
C ILE A 37 -5.05 -1.23 -20.19
N GLY A 38 -5.79 -1.08 -19.10
CA GLY A 38 -7.23 -1.32 -19.11
C GLY A 38 -7.84 -1.40 -17.73
N SER A 39 -9.19 -1.51 -17.73
CA SER A 39 -10.02 -1.73 -16.54
C SER A 39 -10.71 -3.07 -16.62
N CYS A 40 -10.57 -3.90 -15.59
CA CYS A 40 -11.14 -5.24 -15.53
C CYS A 40 -12.23 -5.29 -14.44
N PRO A 41 -13.40 -5.85 -14.72
CA PRO A 41 -14.48 -5.99 -13.73
C PRO A 41 -14.25 -7.16 -12.78
N ARG A 42 -13.31 -8.07 -13.08
CA ARG A 42 -12.96 -9.25 -12.28
C ARG A 42 -11.50 -9.62 -12.52
N GLN A 43 -10.88 -10.31 -11.57
CA GLN A 43 -9.46 -10.68 -11.60
C GLN A 43 -9.10 -11.64 -12.74
N ASP A 44 -10.03 -12.56 -13.12
CA ASP A 44 -9.85 -13.49 -14.23
C ASP A 44 -9.82 -12.82 -15.61
N MET A 45 -10.26 -11.56 -15.70
CA MET A 45 -10.21 -10.74 -16.92
C MET A 45 -9.01 -9.78 -16.94
N CYS A 46 -8.20 -9.79 -15.89
CA CYS A 46 -6.99 -8.96 -15.81
C CYS A 46 -5.89 -9.49 -16.75
N PRO A 47 -4.91 -8.66 -17.14
CA PRO A 47 -3.80 -9.07 -17.99
C PRO A 47 -3.05 -10.29 -17.41
N GLN A 48 -2.79 -11.31 -18.24
CA GLN A 48 -2.08 -12.54 -17.86
C GLN A 48 -0.66 -12.52 -18.44
N THR A 49 0.15 -11.57 -17.98
CA THR A 49 1.50 -11.35 -18.53
C THR A 49 2.62 -12.03 -17.73
N GLY A 50 2.33 -12.52 -16.52
CA GLY A 50 3.33 -13.02 -15.58
C GLY A 50 4.19 -11.94 -14.92
N LEU A 51 3.98 -10.66 -15.25
CA LEU A 51 4.73 -9.56 -14.64
C LEU A 51 4.24 -9.27 -13.22
N PRO A 52 5.14 -8.85 -12.31
CA PRO A 52 4.79 -8.48 -10.94
C PRO A 52 3.73 -7.39 -10.88
N GLU A 53 2.77 -7.54 -9.96
CA GLU A 53 1.72 -6.56 -9.70
C GLU A 53 1.83 -6.00 -8.29
N TYR A 54 1.90 -4.67 -8.20
CA TYR A 54 1.83 -3.92 -6.95
C TYR A 54 0.49 -3.21 -6.88
N ALA A 55 -0.41 -3.75 -6.07
CA ALA A 55 -1.76 -3.25 -5.98
C ALA A 55 -1.91 -2.19 -4.89
N PHE A 56 -2.73 -1.19 -5.14
CA PHE A 56 -3.02 -0.07 -4.25
C PHE A 56 -4.50 -0.07 -3.89
N ILE A 57 -4.79 -0.11 -2.60
CA ILE A 57 -6.15 -0.12 -2.07
C ILE A 57 -6.27 0.83 -0.87
N GLY A 58 -7.48 1.24 -0.55
CA GLY A 58 -7.76 2.06 0.62
C GLY A 58 -9.17 2.60 0.58
N ARG A 59 -9.55 3.36 1.59
CA ARG A 59 -10.89 3.98 1.65
C ARG A 59 -11.07 5.04 0.55
N SER A 60 -12.34 5.32 0.23
CA SER A 60 -12.65 6.42 -0.69
C SER A 60 -12.02 7.73 -0.22
N ASN A 61 -11.45 8.50 -1.14
CA ASN A 61 -10.79 9.78 -0.89
C ASN A 61 -9.54 9.71 0.00
N VAL A 62 -8.94 8.54 0.20
CA VAL A 62 -7.67 8.37 0.92
C VAL A 62 -6.48 9.04 0.19
N GLY A 63 -6.62 9.29 -1.12
CA GLY A 63 -5.56 9.89 -1.95
C GLY A 63 -4.88 8.90 -2.90
N LYS A 64 -5.48 7.72 -3.14
CA LYS A 64 -4.91 6.62 -3.94
C LYS A 64 -4.52 7.05 -5.36
N SER A 65 -5.43 7.59 -6.16
CA SER A 65 -5.12 8.07 -7.52
C SER A 65 -4.10 9.21 -7.54
N SER A 66 -4.12 10.09 -6.53
CA SER A 66 -3.11 11.15 -6.39
C SER A 66 -1.73 10.57 -6.10
N LEU A 67 -1.64 9.53 -5.26
CA LEU A 67 -0.39 8.85 -4.98
C LEU A 67 0.14 8.13 -6.21
N ILE A 68 -0.68 7.37 -6.93
CA ILE A 68 -0.31 6.70 -8.18
C ILE A 68 0.25 7.70 -9.20
N ASN A 69 -0.41 8.84 -9.36
CA ASN A 69 0.07 9.92 -10.23
C ASN A 69 1.41 10.51 -9.74
N ALA A 70 1.58 10.67 -8.42
CA ALA A 70 2.83 11.15 -7.83
C ALA A 70 3.97 10.14 -7.98
N LEU A 71 3.73 8.85 -7.74
CA LEU A 71 4.71 7.77 -7.94
C LEU A 71 5.21 7.75 -9.38
N THR A 72 4.29 7.83 -10.34
CA THR A 72 4.60 7.75 -11.78
C THR A 72 5.04 9.08 -12.40
N GLU A 73 4.95 10.19 -11.67
CA GLU A 73 5.17 11.55 -12.18
C GLU A 73 4.29 11.89 -13.40
N ARG A 74 3.08 11.34 -13.45
CA ARG A 74 2.08 11.59 -14.48
C ARG A 74 0.86 12.27 -13.86
N LYS A 75 0.46 13.44 -14.40
CA LYS A 75 -0.63 14.26 -13.80
C LYS A 75 -2.02 13.63 -13.90
N SER A 76 -2.25 12.70 -14.81
CA SER A 76 -3.59 12.16 -15.13
C SER A 76 -3.56 10.68 -15.55
N LEU A 77 -2.58 9.90 -15.08
CA LEU A 77 -2.52 8.46 -15.36
C LEU A 77 -3.68 7.73 -14.67
N ALA A 78 -3.81 7.91 -13.37
CA ALA A 78 -4.97 7.48 -12.61
C ALA A 78 -5.96 8.64 -12.51
N LEU A 79 -7.23 8.40 -12.89
CA LEU A 79 -8.27 9.41 -12.84
C LEU A 79 -8.60 9.78 -11.39
N THR A 80 -8.33 11.02 -11.03
CA THR A 80 -8.75 11.56 -9.74
C THR A 80 -10.21 11.99 -9.84
N SER A 81 -11.06 11.46 -8.97
CA SER A 81 -12.47 11.84 -8.89
C SER A 81 -12.79 12.32 -7.48
N SER A 82 -13.39 13.49 -7.37
CA SER A 82 -13.99 13.96 -6.13
C SER A 82 -15.29 13.23 -5.79
N THR A 83 -15.90 12.57 -6.78
CA THR A 83 -17.14 11.79 -6.58
C THR A 83 -16.76 10.37 -6.14
N PRO A 84 -17.12 9.98 -4.91
CA PRO A 84 -16.86 8.64 -4.41
C PRO A 84 -17.59 7.58 -5.23
N GLY A 85 -16.94 6.43 -5.45
CA GLY A 85 -17.63 5.27 -6.02
C GLY A 85 -17.62 5.12 -7.54
N LYS A 86 -16.83 5.87 -8.30
CA LYS A 86 -16.73 5.70 -9.76
C LYS A 86 -15.97 4.45 -10.20
N THR A 87 -14.96 4.02 -9.44
CA THR A 87 -14.13 2.87 -9.83
C THR A 87 -14.73 1.59 -9.28
N MET A 88 -15.38 0.81 -10.14
CA MET A 88 -15.83 -0.57 -9.87
C MET A 88 -14.98 -1.59 -10.63
N CYS A 89 -13.82 -1.20 -11.09
CA CYS A 89 -12.93 -2.00 -11.90
C CYS A 89 -11.52 -1.98 -11.31
N ILE A 90 -10.76 -3.00 -11.64
CA ILE A 90 -9.34 -3.14 -11.35
C ILE A 90 -8.61 -2.48 -12.51
N ASN A 91 -7.88 -1.39 -12.26
CA ASN A 91 -7.17 -0.66 -13.32
C ASN A 91 -5.69 -1.03 -13.32
N HIS A 92 -5.15 -1.40 -14.47
CA HIS A 92 -3.75 -1.78 -14.64
C HIS A 92 -2.96 -0.69 -15.37
N PHE A 93 -1.80 -0.36 -14.80
CA PHE A 93 -0.83 0.56 -15.38
C PHE A 93 0.51 -0.14 -15.52
N LEU A 94 0.98 -0.34 -16.74
CA LEU A 94 2.28 -0.95 -17.03
C LEU A 94 3.39 0.07 -16.83
N ILE A 95 4.36 -0.27 -15.98
CA ILE A 95 5.47 0.60 -15.60
C ILE A 95 6.77 0.03 -16.15
N ASN A 96 7.53 0.87 -16.83
CA ASN A 96 8.83 0.51 -17.43
C ASN A 96 8.79 -0.77 -18.27
N ASP A 97 7.62 -1.12 -18.81
CA ASP A 97 7.35 -2.34 -19.56
C ASP A 97 7.73 -3.64 -18.80
N SER A 98 7.83 -3.60 -17.46
CA SER A 98 8.37 -4.70 -16.63
C SER A 98 7.54 -5.08 -15.40
N TRP A 99 6.63 -4.23 -14.93
CA TRP A 99 5.76 -4.50 -13.79
C TRP A 99 4.51 -3.62 -13.81
N TYR A 100 3.53 -3.92 -12.96
CA TYR A 100 2.27 -3.19 -12.92
C TYR A 100 2.05 -2.45 -11.61
N ILE A 101 1.54 -1.21 -11.70
CA ILE A 101 0.72 -0.61 -10.66
C ILE A 101 -0.72 -1.01 -10.93
N VAL A 102 -1.41 -1.49 -9.89
CA VAL A 102 -2.83 -1.87 -9.98
C VAL A 102 -3.65 -1.03 -9.01
N ASP A 103 -4.61 -0.29 -9.55
CA ASP A 103 -5.53 0.55 -8.77
C ASP A 103 -6.79 -0.24 -8.47
N LEU A 104 -6.92 -0.75 -7.24
CA LEU A 104 -8.11 -1.46 -6.78
C LEU A 104 -9.21 -0.48 -6.35
N PRO A 105 -10.48 -0.85 -6.52
CA PRO A 105 -11.57 -0.06 -5.97
C PRO A 105 -11.47 0.07 -4.45
N GLY A 106 -11.79 1.24 -3.92
CA GLY A 106 -11.72 1.49 -2.48
C GLY A 106 -12.80 0.74 -1.70
N TYR A 107 -12.45 0.25 -0.52
CA TYR A 107 -13.39 -0.36 0.42
C TYR A 107 -14.10 0.69 1.30
N GLY A 108 -15.16 0.28 2.02
CA GLY A 108 -15.79 1.10 3.05
C GLY A 108 -16.78 2.16 2.58
N TYR A 109 -17.17 2.18 1.30
CA TYR A 109 -18.12 3.16 0.78
C TYR A 109 -19.57 2.81 1.12
N ALA A 110 -20.15 3.49 2.12
CA ALA A 110 -21.46 3.19 2.71
C ALA A 110 -22.69 3.59 1.87
N GLN A 111 -22.55 4.45 0.84
CA GLN A 111 -23.70 4.94 0.05
C GLN A 111 -24.16 4.00 -1.06
N ARG A 112 -23.66 2.77 -1.09
CA ARG A 112 -24.07 1.75 -2.07
C ARG A 112 -25.04 0.78 -1.44
N GLY A 113 -26.00 0.27 -2.22
CA GLY A 113 -26.90 -0.80 -1.76
C GLY A 113 -26.08 -2.07 -1.38
N LYS A 114 -26.59 -2.86 -0.42
CA LYS A 114 -25.92 -4.06 0.12
C LYS A 114 -25.35 -4.99 -0.95
N LYS A 115 -26.09 -5.27 -2.03
CA LYS A 115 -25.63 -6.14 -3.14
C LYS A 115 -24.39 -5.57 -3.88
N ALA A 116 -24.32 -4.25 -4.05
CA ALA A 116 -23.16 -3.64 -4.73
C ALA A 116 -21.91 -3.65 -3.83
N MET A 117 -22.09 -3.51 -2.51
CA MET A 117 -21.00 -3.62 -1.54
C MET A 117 -20.47 -5.05 -1.47
N GLU A 118 -21.35 -6.04 -1.43
CA GLU A 118 -20.97 -7.46 -1.42
C GLU A 118 -20.21 -7.85 -2.70
N LYS A 119 -20.68 -7.41 -3.86
CA LYS A 119 -20.00 -7.63 -5.14
C LYS A 119 -18.58 -6.99 -5.14
N LEU A 120 -18.45 -5.80 -4.57
CA LEU A 120 -17.17 -5.10 -4.46
C LEU A 120 -16.23 -5.83 -3.50
N LYS A 121 -16.71 -6.25 -2.34
CA LYS A 121 -15.97 -7.04 -1.36
C LYS A 121 -15.46 -8.33 -2.01
N ASN A 122 -16.34 -9.10 -2.63
CA ASN A 122 -15.96 -10.35 -3.31
C ASN A 122 -14.93 -10.14 -4.45
N MET A 123 -15.01 -9.01 -5.17
CA MET A 123 -14.01 -8.66 -6.19
C MET A 123 -12.64 -8.43 -5.56
N ILE A 124 -12.57 -7.64 -4.48
CA ILE A 124 -11.32 -7.34 -3.77
C ILE A 124 -10.73 -8.63 -3.19
N GLU A 125 -11.53 -9.40 -2.45
CA GLU A 125 -11.09 -10.66 -1.83
C GLU A 125 -10.54 -11.64 -2.85
N ARG A 126 -11.24 -11.85 -3.96
CA ARG A 126 -10.76 -12.73 -5.04
C ARG A 126 -9.46 -12.21 -5.67
N TYR A 127 -9.33 -10.89 -5.84
CA TYR A 127 -8.10 -10.35 -6.38
C TYR A 127 -6.93 -10.58 -5.42
N VAL A 128 -7.08 -10.31 -4.14
CA VAL A 128 -5.98 -10.44 -3.18
C VAL A 128 -5.64 -11.89 -2.82
N LEU A 129 -6.60 -12.81 -2.90
CA LEU A 129 -6.40 -14.23 -2.57
C LEU A 129 -6.00 -15.09 -3.77
N ASP A 130 -6.56 -14.81 -4.96
CA ASP A 130 -6.46 -15.71 -6.10
C ASP A 130 -5.53 -15.16 -7.20
N ARG A 131 -5.01 -13.92 -7.06
CA ARG A 131 -4.15 -13.31 -8.09
C ARG A 131 -2.69 -13.70 -7.95
N GLU A 132 -2.22 -14.66 -8.76
CA GLU A 132 -0.84 -15.18 -8.72
C GLU A 132 0.22 -14.10 -8.95
N GLN A 133 -0.06 -13.08 -9.79
CA GLN A 133 0.86 -11.99 -10.08
C GLN A 133 0.91 -10.92 -8.98
N LEU A 134 0.00 -10.96 -7.99
CA LEU A 134 0.03 -10.01 -6.88
C LEU A 134 1.27 -10.23 -6.01
N THR A 135 2.23 -9.34 -6.17
CA THR A 135 3.50 -9.40 -5.45
C THR A 135 3.43 -8.70 -4.10
N CYS A 136 2.76 -7.54 -4.04
CA CYS A 136 2.54 -6.81 -2.79
C CYS A 136 1.31 -5.92 -2.90
N LEU A 137 0.51 -5.88 -1.83
CA LEU A 137 -0.64 -5.00 -1.69
C LEU A 137 -0.29 -3.80 -0.81
N PHE A 138 -0.41 -2.58 -1.31
CA PHE A 138 -0.27 -1.37 -0.51
C PHE A 138 -1.63 -0.89 0.00
N VAL A 139 -1.81 -0.89 1.32
CA VAL A 139 -3.01 -0.39 1.99
C VAL A 139 -2.80 1.07 2.36
N LEU A 140 -3.58 1.95 1.75
CA LEU A 140 -3.49 3.39 1.96
C LEU A 140 -4.38 3.83 3.13
N ILE A 141 -3.79 4.62 4.02
CA ILE A 141 -4.42 5.15 5.22
C ILE A 141 -4.19 6.67 5.26
N ASP A 142 -5.25 7.43 5.45
CA ASP A 142 -5.14 8.88 5.66
C ASP A 142 -4.59 9.14 7.06
N ILE A 143 -3.36 9.62 7.15
CA ILE A 143 -2.63 9.81 8.40
C ILE A 143 -3.34 10.75 9.40
N ARG A 144 -4.29 11.57 8.94
CA ARG A 144 -5.01 12.54 9.77
C ARG A 144 -6.06 11.92 10.67
N HIS A 145 -6.44 10.68 10.41
CA HIS A 145 -7.49 9.98 11.13
C HIS A 145 -6.91 8.97 12.11
N ASP A 146 -7.60 8.80 13.23
CA ASP A 146 -7.35 7.69 14.13
C ASP A 146 -7.59 6.34 13.44
N PRO A 147 -7.01 5.23 13.94
CA PRO A 147 -7.27 3.90 13.42
C PRO A 147 -8.76 3.63 13.30
N GLN A 148 -9.20 3.32 12.09
CA GLN A 148 -10.60 3.06 11.79
C GLN A 148 -10.84 1.55 11.81
N ALA A 149 -11.93 1.08 12.46
CA ALA A 149 -12.24 -0.34 12.56
C ALA A 149 -12.18 -1.07 11.20
N LYS A 150 -12.72 -0.46 10.13
CA LYS A 150 -12.69 -1.07 8.79
C LYS A 150 -11.29 -1.21 8.19
N ASP A 151 -10.36 -0.32 8.54
CA ASP A 151 -8.98 -0.43 8.10
C ASP A 151 -8.28 -1.56 8.86
N LEU A 152 -8.53 -1.65 10.18
CA LEU A 152 -7.98 -2.71 11.03
C LEU A 152 -8.52 -4.09 10.64
N GLU A 153 -9.83 -4.23 10.46
CA GLU A 153 -10.48 -5.47 9.96
C GLU A 153 -9.89 -5.93 8.63
N PHE A 154 -9.59 -4.99 7.72
CA PHE A 154 -9.00 -5.34 6.43
C PHE A 154 -7.53 -5.77 6.57
N LEU A 155 -6.75 -5.10 7.41
CA LEU A 155 -5.36 -5.49 7.69
C LEU A 155 -5.29 -6.87 8.35
N GLU A 156 -6.17 -7.14 9.33
CA GLU A 156 -6.31 -8.44 9.98
C GLU A 156 -6.62 -9.55 8.95
N PHE A 157 -7.63 -9.31 8.10
CA PHE A 157 -7.94 -10.23 6.99
C PHE A 157 -6.74 -10.54 6.10
N LEU A 158 -5.92 -9.53 5.75
CA LEU A 158 -4.71 -9.75 4.94
C LEU A 158 -3.68 -10.60 5.68
N GLY A 159 -3.46 -10.33 6.97
CA GLY A 159 -2.53 -11.09 7.80
C GLY A 159 -2.94 -12.55 7.99
N GLU A 160 -4.22 -12.79 8.32
CA GLU A 160 -4.78 -14.14 8.49
C GLU A 160 -4.66 -15.00 7.22
N ASN A 161 -4.72 -14.36 6.05
CA ASN A 161 -4.63 -15.05 4.75
C ASN A 161 -3.20 -15.04 4.15
N GLY A 162 -2.20 -14.55 4.88
CA GLY A 162 -0.81 -14.55 4.43
C GLY A 162 -0.56 -13.68 3.18
N VAL A 163 -1.40 -12.68 2.91
CA VAL A 163 -1.23 -11.79 1.76
C VAL A 163 -0.07 -10.83 2.01
N PRO A 164 0.95 -10.76 1.15
CA PRO A 164 2.04 -9.80 1.30
C PRO A 164 1.52 -8.36 1.16
N PHE A 165 1.70 -7.52 2.19
CA PHE A 165 1.26 -6.14 2.12
C PHE A 165 2.15 -5.16 2.88
N GLY A 166 2.01 -3.88 2.54
CA GLY A 166 2.60 -2.76 3.25
C GLY A 166 1.59 -1.64 3.47
N ILE A 167 1.83 -0.76 4.43
CA ILE A 167 0.95 0.36 4.77
C ILE A 167 1.54 1.65 4.19
N ILE A 168 0.71 2.45 3.53
CA ILE A 168 1.07 3.79 3.07
C ILE A 168 0.20 4.83 3.76
N PHE A 169 0.79 5.57 4.69
CA PHE A 169 0.17 6.75 5.28
C PHE A 169 0.22 7.89 4.26
N THR A 170 -0.96 8.40 3.88
CA THR A 170 -1.11 9.45 2.89
C THR A 170 -1.40 10.81 3.54
N LYS A 171 -1.26 11.89 2.76
CA LYS A 171 -1.62 13.26 3.15
C LYS A 171 -0.82 13.82 4.33
N ALA A 172 0.43 13.42 4.49
CA ALA A 172 1.31 13.93 5.55
C ALA A 172 1.50 15.46 5.47
N ASP A 173 1.34 16.07 4.27
CA ASP A 173 1.36 17.52 4.06
C ASP A 173 0.22 18.28 4.76
N LYS A 174 -0.80 17.59 5.21
CA LYS A 174 -1.95 18.17 5.93
C LYS A 174 -1.72 18.26 7.44
N LEU A 175 -0.62 17.73 7.93
CA LEU A 175 -0.20 17.81 9.34
C LEU A 175 1.01 18.74 9.48
N LYS A 176 1.19 19.30 10.67
CA LYS A 176 2.45 19.98 11.02
C LYS A 176 3.57 18.93 11.09
N PRO A 177 4.81 19.24 10.66
CA PRO A 177 5.92 18.26 10.65
C PRO A 177 6.09 17.50 11.95
N ALA A 178 5.97 18.18 13.10
CA ALA A 178 6.08 17.57 14.43
C ALA A 178 4.95 16.58 14.78
N GLN A 179 3.83 16.59 14.04
CA GLN A 179 2.69 15.71 14.28
C GLN A 179 2.73 14.45 13.44
N VAL A 180 3.48 14.44 12.33
CA VAL A 180 3.46 13.34 11.36
C VAL A 180 3.87 12.02 12.02
N LYS A 181 5.03 12.00 12.68
CA LYS A 181 5.53 10.80 13.36
C LYS A 181 4.59 10.32 14.48
N PRO A 182 4.15 11.17 15.43
CA PRO A 182 3.19 10.75 16.46
C PRO A 182 1.88 10.16 15.92
N PHE A 183 1.33 10.68 14.81
CA PHE A 183 0.11 10.13 14.22
C PHE A 183 0.33 8.75 13.59
N ALA A 184 1.45 8.55 12.90
CA ALA A 184 1.81 7.23 12.40
C ALA A 184 2.05 6.24 13.53
N GLU A 185 2.80 6.62 14.56
CA GLU A 185 3.07 5.79 15.75
C GLU A 185 1.81 5.38 16.50
N LYS A 186 0.82 6.28 16.61
CA LYS A 186 -0.47 5.97 17.21
C LYS A 186 -1.15 4.82 16.48
N TYR A 187 -1.13 4.83 15.14
CA TYR A 187 -1.69 3.75 14.33
C TYR A 187 -0.91 2.44 14.50
N LEU A 188 0.42 2.52 14.40
CA LEU A 188 1.30 1.37 14.53
C LEU A 188 1.23 0.71 15.91
N ASN A 189 1.02 1.49 16.98
CA ASN A 189 0.88 0.95 18.33
C ASN A 189 -0.39 0.11 18.48
N VAL A 190 -1.50 0.48 17.83
CA VAL A 190 -2.71 -0.36 17.83
C VAL A 190 -2.43 -1.69 17.09
N LEU A 191 -1.66 -1.68 16.01
CA LEU A 191 -1.30 -2.92 15.32
C LEU A 191 -0.37 -3.79 16.18
N LYS A 192 0.57 -3.21 16.93
CA LYS A 192 1.47 -3.96 17.83
C LYS A 192 0.76 -4.73 18.95
N GLU A 193 -0.47 -4.35 19.29
CA GLU A 193 -1.26 -5.10 20.28
C GLU A 193 -1.67 -6.49 19.76
N GLN A 194 -1.71 -6.67 18.43
CA GLN A 194 -2.19 -7.90 17.77
C GLN A 194 -1.12 -8.59 16.91
N TRP A 195 -0.04 -7.89 16.55
CA TRP A 195 0.95 -8.34 15.59
C TRP A 195 2.35 -8.41 16.21
N GLU A 196 3.02 -9.56 16.09
CA GLU A 196 4.40 -9.72 16.54
C GLU A 196 5.36 -8.86 15.71
N GLU A 197 5.16 -8.83 14.39
CA GLU A 197 5.93 -8.01 13.45
C GLU A 197 5.00 -7.09 12.67
N LEU A 198 5.37 -5.82 12.60
CA LEU A 198 4.63 -4.85 11.82
C LEU A 198 4.94 -5.00 10.33
N PRO A 199 3.93 -4.84 9.45
CA PRO A 199 4.18 -4.74 8.02
C PRO A 199 5.05 -3.50 7.71
N PRO A 200 5.80 -3.51 6.59
CA PRO A 200 6.51 -2.31 6.13
C PRO A 200 5.53 -1.15 5.97
N TYR A 201 5.96 0.05 6.35
CA TYR A 201 5.11 1.24 6.24
C TYR A 201 5.87 2.44 5.71
N PHE A 202 5.13 3.32 5.04
CA PHE A 202 5.64 4.52 4.37
C PHE A 202 4.79 5.72 4.72
N ILE A 203 5.43 6.87 4.97
CA ILE A 203 4.73 8.14 5.19
C ILE A 203 4.85 8.97 3.93
N THR A 204 3.72 9.31 3.32
CA THR A 204 3.71 9.93 1.99
C THR A 204 2.88 11.21 1.90
N SER A 205 3.25 12.03 0.93
CA SER A 205 2.44 13.14 0.44
C SER A 205 2.55 13.26 -1.07
N SER A 206 1.41 13.19 -1.75
CA SER A 206 1.34 13.44 -3.18
C SER A 206 1.57 14.90 -3.56
N ALA A 207 1.44 15.85 -2.62
CA ALA A 207 1.59 17.27 -2.88
C ALA A 207 3.05 17.70 -2.98
N ASN A 208 3.92 17.17 -2.12
CA ASN A 208 5.35 17.51 -2.05
C ASN A 208 6.29 16.33 -2.34
N LYS A 209 5.73 15.19 -2.79
CA LYS A 209 6.45 13.95 -3.13
C LYS A 209 7.17 13.28 -1.94
N LEU A 210 6.85 13.65 -0.68
CA LEU A 210 7.39 12.96 0.49
C LEU A 210 7.13 11.46 0.40
N GLY A 211 8.14 10.63 0.72
CA GLY A 211 8.06 9.16 0.76
C GLY A 211 7.88 8.48 -0.60
N ARG A 212 7.88 9.23 -1.70
CA ARG A 212 7.78 8.67 -3.05
C ARG A 212 8.93 7.69 -3.35
N GLU A 213 10.13 8.13 -3.07
CA GLU A 213 11.34 7.34 -3.34
C GLU A 213 11.41 6.09 -2.45
N ASP A 214 10.96 6.19 -1.19
CA ASP A 214 10.94 5.06 -0.26
C ASP A 214 10.02 3.93 -0.77
N VAL A 215 8.81 4.28 -1.25
CA VAL A 215 7.88 3.31 -1.86
C VAL A 215 8.47 2.69 -3.12
N LEU A 216 9.08 3.48 -4.00
CA LEU A 216 9.67 2.98 -5.24
C LEU A 216 10.90 2.11 -4.99
N ASN A 217 11.75 2.46 -4.03
CA ASN A 217 12.92 1.66 -3.64
C ASN A 217 12.49 0.32 -3.03
N TYR A 218 11.41 0.30 -2.25
CA TYR A 218 10.86 -0.93 -1.72
C TYR A 218 10.34 -1.84 -2.85
N ILE A 219 9.62 -1.30 -3.83
CA ILE A 219 9.20 -2.04 -5.02
C ILE A 219 10.42 -2.57 -5.80
N ASP A 220 11.46 -1.75 -5.98
CA ASP A 220 12.69 -2.15 -6.68
C ASP A 220 13.42 -3.29 -5.96
N SER A 221 13.48 -3.24 -4.64
CA SER A 221 14.09 -4.31 -3.82
C SER A 221 13.36 -5.65 -3.97
N ILE A 222 12.02 -5.63 -4.02
CA ILE A 222 11.22 -6.83 -4.27
C ILE A 222 11.45 -7.33 -5.69
N ASN A 223 11.40 -6.45 -6.70
CA ASN A 223 11.64 -6.84 -8.09
C ASN A 223 13.02 -7.48 -8.28
N ALA A 224 14.04 -7.00 -7.56
CA ALA A 224 15.38 -7.58 -7.60
C ALA A 224 15.48 -8.94 -6.91
N SER A 225 14.58 -9.27 -5.99
CA SER A 225 14.56 -10.55 -5.27
C SER A 225 13.81 -11.67 -6.01
N ILE A 226 12.94 -11.32 -6.97
CA ILE A 226 12.12 -12.28 -7.73
C ILE A 226 12.64 -12.53 -9.16
N GLN A 227 13.72 -11.86 -9.58
CA GLN A 227 14.46 -12.10 -10.82
C GLN A 227 15.52 -13.17 -10.62
#